data_dae0b58fe96257f1bc6b76394beb1266
#
_entry.id   dae0b58fe96257f1bc6b76394beb1266
#
_cell.length_a   1.000
_cell.length_b   1.000
_cell.length_c   1.000
_cell.angle_alpha   90.00
_cell.angle_beta   90.00
_cell.angle_gamma   90.00
#
_symmetry.space_group_name_H-M   'P 1'
#
loop_
_entity.id
_entity.type
_entity.pdbx_description
1 polymer ?
#
loop_
_entity_poly.entity_id
_entity_poly.type
_entity_poly.pdbx_seq_one_letter_code
_entity_poly.pdbx_strand_id
1 'polypeptide(L)'
;MSRLRVAHGLVCFALAWATGTHAQDAAPPPVGARPLKLVIISMFEPEAAPWIEPLQLKQEIKVPGLLPALPAVRCNSDDVCLLTTGMGHANVAASLMAVVMSRQFDLRKTYFLIAGIAGIDPRRGTTGSAAWARYLVDFGIAHEIDPREMPKGWRAGYFGIFTKGPGQKPKLDYYTEVFQLDEALLQKALALSRSAKLEDSAAAMKYRKRYPYAPANQAPRVIQCDTAAGDTWWHGHILGQVARDWTKTLTDGKGVYCTTQQEDNATMGVIVRAAAAGLADSKRVAVLRTGANFDRPAPDQSAYASIHAESGGFPLSTANLLHAGKPLVDDIVRRWELWQAGVPAD
;
A
#
# COMPACT_ATOMS: atom_id res chain seq x y z
N MET A 1 -20.95 -29.83 75.27
CA MET A 1 -21.30 -28.89 74.24
C MET A 1 -20.38 -29.14 73.04
N SER A 2 -20.84 -29.94 72.08
CA SER A 2 -20.09 -30.46 70.94
C SER A 2 -20.30 -29.51 69.78
N ARG A 3 -19.20 -28.99 69.20
CA ARG A 3 -19.26 -28.17 67.94
C ARG A 3 -18.97 -29.08 66.77
N LEU A 4 -20.00 -29.31 65.96
CA LEU A 4 -19.90 -29.93 64.63
C LEU A 4 -19.22 -28.97 63.61
N ARG A 5 -18.11 -29.39 62.97
CA ARG A 5 -17.51 -28.71 61.84
C ARG A 5 -18.00 -29.37 60.56
N VAL A 6 -18.74 -28.60 59.76
CA VAL A 6 -19.16 -29.02 58.42
C VAL A 6 -18.05 -28.60 57.49
N ALA A 7 -17.41 -29.54 56.80
CA ALA A 7 -16.44 -29.31 55.73
C ALA A 7 -17.21 -29.18 54.40
N HIS A 8 -17.10 -28.01 53.75
CA HIS A 8 -17.60 -27.82 52.39
C HIS A 8 -16.48 -28.16 51.40
N GLY A 9 -16.65 -29.28 50.72
CA GLY A 9 -15.79 -29.64 49.58
C GLY A 9 -16.20 -28.85 48.36
N LEU A 10 -15.29 -28.00 47.85
CA LEU A 10 -15.40 -27.35 46.53
C LEU A 10 -15.00 -28.39 45.48
N VAL A 11 -15.95 -28.79 44.66
CA VAL A 11 -15.68 -29.55 43.42
C VAL A 11 -15.46 -28.53 42.27
N CYS A 12 -14.21 -28.32 41.87
CA CYS A 12 -13.89 -27.56 40.67
C CYS A 12 -14.13 -28.41 39.44
N PHE A 13 -15.20 -28.13 38.72
CA PHE A 13 -15.34 -28.60 37.32
C PHE A 13 -14.45 -27.80 36.40
N ALA A 14 -13.36 -28.38 35.93
CA ALA A 14 -12.56 -27.84 34.86
C ALA A 14 -13.29 -28.08 33.53
N LEU A 15 -13.98 -27.07 33.00
CA LEU A 15 -14.44 -27.08 31.61
C LEU A 15 -13.22 -26.86 30.72
N ALA A 16 -12.75 -27.91 30.06
CA ALA A 16 -11.80 -27.82 28.98
C ALA A 16 -12.52 -27.24 27.74
N TRP A 17 -12.25 -25.97 27.45
CA TRP A 17 -12.64 -25.35 26.19
C TRP A 17 -11.70 -25.90 25.10
N ALA A 18 -12.18 -26.85 24.32
CA ALA A 18 -11.52 -27.22 23.07
C ALA A 18 -11.70 -26.07 22.09
N THR A 19 -10.67 -25.24 21.94
CA THR A 19 -10.57 -24.26 20.84
C THR A 19 -10.30 -25.03 19.56
N GLY A 20 -11.34 -25.59 18.97
CA GLY A 20 -11.29 -26.05 17.60
C GLY A 20 -11.15 -24.81 16.69
N THR A 21 -9.98 -24.57 16.17
CA THR A 21 -9.80 -23.68 15.02
C THR A 21 -10.46 -24.37 13.82
N HIS A 22 -11.75 -24.13 13.64
CA HIS A 22 -12.39 -24.44 12.35
C HIS A 22 -11.75 -23.48 11.33
N ALA A 23 -10.84 -24.01 10.50
CA ALA A 23 -10.59 -23.39 9.22
C ALA A 23 -11.95 -23.34 8.52
N GLN A 24 -12.52 -22.14 8.36
CA GLN A 24 -13.71 -21.97 7.54
C GLN A 24 -13.32 -22.44 6.14
N ASP A 25 -13.91 -23.52 5.67
CA ASP A 25 -13.76 -23.97 4.29
C ASP A 25 -14.11 -22.78 3.39
N ALA A 26 -13.17 -22.39 2.54
CA ALA A 26 -13.36 -21.28 1.63
C ALA A 26 -14.63 -21.52 0.82
N ALA A 27 -15.54 -20.57 0.80
CA ALA A 27 -16.76 -20.67 0.02
C ALA A 27 -16.43 -21.05 -1.43
N PRO A 28 -17.20 -21.97 -2.06
CA PRO A 28 -16.95 -22.34 -3.45
C PRO A 28 -17.03 -21.10 -4.35
N PRO A 29 -16.25 -21.05 -5.45
CA PRO A 29 -16.30 -19.92 -6.36
C PRO A 29 -17.73 -19.74 -6.88
N PRO A 30 -18.16 -18.51 -7.15
CA PRO A 30 -19.42 -18.28 -7.84
C PRO A 30 -19.41 -19.02 -9.18
N VAL A 31 -20.50 -19.67 -9.51
CA VAL A 31 -20.64 -20.39 -10.78
C VAL A 31 -20.45 -19.38 -11.92
N GLY A 32 -19.49 -19.65 -12.83
CA GLY A 32 -19.19 -18.78 -13.96
C GLY A 32 -18.26 -17.62 -13.66
N ALA A 33 -17.74 -17.48 -12.43
CA ALA A 33 -16.74 -16.45 -12.12
C ALA A 33 -15.42 -16.70 -12.88
N ARG A 34 -14.87 -15.63 -13.47
CA ARG A 34 -13.59 -15.69 -14.17
C ARG A 34 -12.43 -15.72 -13.16
N PRO A 35 -11.59 -16.76 -13.16
CA PRO A 35 -10.39 -16.75 -12.34
C PRO A 35 -9.39 -15.73 -12.88
N LEU A 36 -8.82 -14.91 -12.00
CA LEU A 36 -7.80 -13.95 -12.38
C LEU A 36 -6.44 -14.35 -11.82
N LYS A 37 -5.41 -14.18 -12.65
CA LYS A 37 -4.01 -14.37 -12.22
C LYS A 37 -3.51 -13.15 -11.46
N LEU A 38 -3.81 -11.95 -11.97
CA LEU A 38 -3.33 -10.72 -11.41
C LEU A 38 -4.31 -9.56 -11.63
N VAL A 39 -4.48 -8.73 -10.61
CA VAL A 39 -5.16 -7.43 -10.70
C VAL A 39 -4.16 -6.32 -10.39
N ILE A 40 -3.93 -5.44 -11.36
CA ILE A 40 -3.22 -4.18 -11.16
C ILE A 40 -4.23 -3.17 -10.64
N ILE A 41 -3.91 -2.47 -9.57
CA ILE A 41 -4.76 -1.44 -8.97
C ILE A 41 -4.05 -0.10 -9.16
N SER A 42 -4.66 0.77 -9.95
CA SER A 42 -4.27 2.18 -10.15
C SER A 42 -5.37 3.11 -9.62
N MET A 43 -5.06 4.37 -9.37
CA MET A 43 -6.01 5.28 -8.75
C MET A 43 -6.63 6.25 -9.74
N PHE A 44 -5.92 6.58 -10.83
CA PHE A 44 -6.43 7.49 -11.85
C PHE A 44 -5.78 7.19 -13.22
N GLU A 45 -6.34 7.79 -14.27
CA GLU A 45 -5.98 7.47 -15.66
C GLU A 45 -4.47 7.50 -15.97
N PRO A 46 -3.68 8.51 -15.57
CA PRO A 46 -2.24 8.52 -15.87
C PRO A 46 -1.43 7.37 -15.23
N GLU A 47 -1.90 6.78 -14.14
CA GLU A 47 -1.30 5.58 -13.57
C GLU A 47 -1.73 4.31 -14.31
N ALA A 48 -2.95 4.30 -14.84
CA ALA A 48 -3.52 3.19 -15.59
C ALA A 48 -2.95 3.09 -17.01
N ALA A 49 -2.80 4.22 -17.70
CA ALA A 49 -2.47 4.31 -19.11
C ALA A 49 -1.21 3.52 -19.52
N PRO A 50 -0.09 3.57 -18.77
CA PRO A 50 1.12 2.84 -19.15
C PRO A 50 0.94 1.31 -19.25
N TRP A 51 -0.05 0.74 -18.55
CA TRP A 51 -0.30 -0.71 -18.54
C TRP A 51 -1.16 -1.21 -19.71
N ILE A 52 -2.02 -0.33 -20.25
CA ILE A 52 -3.12 -0.75 -21.17
C ILE A 52 -2.59 -1.40 -22.43
N GLU A 53 -1.76 -0.69 -23.20
CA GLU A 53 -1.26 -1.18 -24.48
C GLU A 53 -0.23 -2.32 -24.30
N PRO A 54 0.81 -2.20 -23.45
CA PRO A 54 1.80 -3.26 -23.28
C PRO A 54 1.25 -4.58 -22.76
N LEU A 55 0.14 -4.57 -22.02
CA LEU A 55 -0.53 -5.77 -21.50
C LEU A 55 -1.78 -6.14 -22.29
N GLN A 56 -2.11 -5.42 -23.38
CA GLN A 56 -3.29 -5.67 -24.23
C GLN A 56 -4.60 -5.73 -23.42
N LEU A 57 -4.82 -4.80 -22.49
CA LEU A 57 -5.99 -4.75 -21.61
C LEU A 57 -7.21 -4.17 -22.34
N LYS A 58 -7.72 -4.91 -23.33
CA LYS A 58 -8.75 -4.44 -24.29
C LYS A 58 -10.19 -4.77 -23.87
N GLN A 59 -10.37 -5.79 -23.02
CA GLN A 59 -11.70 -6.23 -22.59
C GLN A 59 -12.19 -5.41 -21.41
N GLU A 60 -13.24 -4.62 -21.58
CA GLU A 60 -13.89 -3.90 -20.50
C GLU A 60 -15.01 -4.73 -19.88
N ILE A 61 -14.95 -4.95 -18.57
CA ILE A 61 -15.96 -5.67 -17.80
C ILE A 61 -16.57 -4.68 -16.82
N LYS A 62 -17.80 -4.27 -17.06
CA LYS A 62 -18.52 -3.36 -16.18
C LYS A 62 -18.82 -4.02 -14.85
N VAL A 63 -18.57 -3.30 -13.76
CA VAL A 63 -18.85 -3.78 -12.40
C VAL A 63 -19.75 -2.77 -11.70
N PRO A 64 -20.94 -3.16 -11.27
CA PRO A 64 -21.82 -2.31 -10.47
C PRO A 64 -21.12 -1.85 -9.18
N GLY A 65 -21.26 -0.57 -8.85
CA GLY A 65 -20.62 0.02 -7.67
C GLY A 65 -19.26 0.68 -7.92
N LEU A 66 -18.71 0.58 -9.12
CA LEU A 66 -17.58 1.40 -9.53
C LEU A 66 -18.00 2.84 -9.81
N LEU A 67 -17.04 3.77 -9.81
CA LEU A 67 -17.28 5.16 -10.16
C LEU A 67 -17.90 5.27 -11.57
N PRO A 68 -18.91 6.12 -11.79
CA PRO A 68 -19.51 6.31 -13.14
C PRO A 68 -18.49 6.72 -14.21
N ALA A 69 -17.44 7.44 -13.82
CA ALA A 69 -16.36 7.82 -14.73
C ALA A 69 -15.39 6.68 -15.05
N LEU A 70 -15.36 5.62 -14.23
CA LEU A 70 -14.46 4.48 -14.31
C LEU A 70 -15.26 3.17 -14.09
N PRO A 71 -16.26 2.86 -14.95
CA PRO A 71 -17.28 1.86 -14.65
C PRO A 71 -16.86 0.42 -14.86
N ALA A 72 -15.63 0.18 -15.30
CA ALA A 72 -15.20 -1.13 -15.75
C ALA A 72 -13.78 -1.49 -15.29
N VAL A 73 -13.54 -2.78 -15.13
CA VAL A 73 -12.21 -3.40 -15.02
C VAL A 73 -11.76 -3.76 -16.44
N ARG A 74 -10.51 -3.45 -16.80
CA ARG A 74 -9.94 -3.76 -18.11
C ARG A 74 -9.09 -5.01 -18.02
N CYS A 75 -9.37 -6.02 -18.83
CA CYS A 75 -8.71 -7.32 -18.79
C CYS A 75 -8.10 -7.71 -20.14
N ASN A 76 -7.16 -8.66 -20.12
CA ASN A 76 -6.61 -9.32 -21.31
C ASN A 76 -6.95 -10.82 -21.34
N SER A 77 -6.45 -11.53 -22.34
CA SER A 77 -6.64 -13.00 -22.49
C SER A 77 -5.83 -13.84 -21.50
N ASP A 78 -4.84 -13.25 -20.84
CA ASP A 78 -3.96 -13.94 -19.88
C ASP A 78 -4.47 -13.87 -18.44
N ASP A 79 -5.73 -13.43 -18.24
CA ASP A 79 -6.35 -13.23 -16.92
C ASP A 79 -5.65 -12.19 -16.04
N VAL A 80 -5.02 -11.20 -16.67
CA VAL A 80 -4.54 -9.98 -16.04
C VAL A 80 -5.57 -8.89 -16.22
N CYS A 81 -5.92 -8.24 -15.13
CA CYS A 81 -6.86 -7.12 -15.15
C CYS A 81 -6.28 -5.86 -14.51
N LEU A 82 -6.79 -4.71 -14.91
CA LEU A 82 -6.49 -3.40 -14.37
C LEU A 82 -7.79 -2.80 -13.81
N LEU A 83 -7.77 -2.45 -12.54
CA LEU A 83 -8.82 -1.68 -11.87
C LEU A 83 -8.31 -0.26 -11.61
N THR A 84 -9.05 0.75 -12.08
CA THR A 84 -8.81 2.14 -11.73
C THR A 84 -9.88 2.59 -10.73
N THR A 85 -9.46 2.91 -9.50
CA THR A 85 -10.38 3.01 -8.35
C THR A 85 -10.96 4.40 -8.10
N GLY A 86 -10.31 5.45 -8.60
CA GLY A 86 -10.42 6.79 -8.04
C GLY A 86 -9.43 6.98 -6.88
N MET A 87 -8.99 8.22 -6.67
CA MET A 87 -8.01 8.59 -5.64
C MET A 87 -8.65 8.66 -4.25
N GLY A 88 -7.87 8.37 -3.22
CA GLY A 88 -8.23 8.46 -1.80
C GLY A 88 -8.87 7.20 -1.22
N HIS A 89 -8.82 7.10 0.10
CA HIS A 89 -9.24 5.92 0.86
C HIS A 89 -10.68 5.49 0.55
N ALA A 90 -11.62 6.44 0.48
CA ALA A 90 -13.03 6.14 0.25
C ALA A 90 -13.27 5.52 -1.14
N ASN A 91 -12.65 6.09 -2.18
CA ASN A 91 -12.82 5.61 -3.54
C ASN A 91 -12.21 4.22 -3.74
N VAL A 92 -10.99 4.01 -3.26
CA VAL A 92 -10.33 2.70 -3.42
C VAL A 92 -11.08 1.62 -2.64
N ALA A 93 -11.50 1.91 -1.40
CA ALA A 93 -12.23 0.94 -0.59
C ALA A 93 -13.56 0.54 -1.24
N ALA A 94 -14.34 1.51 -1.72
CA ALA A 94 -15.61 1.25 -2.39
C ALA A 94 -15.43 0.49 -3.71
N SER A 95 -14.51 0.94 -4.56
CA SER A 95 -14.29 0.33 -5.88
C SER A 95 -13.76 -1.09 -5.78
N LEU A 96 -12.75 -1.33 -4.93
CA LEU A 96 -12.20 -2.68 -4.77
C LEU A 96 -13.20 -3.63 -4.11
N MET A 97 -13.97 -3.15 -3.11
CA MET A 97 -15.03 -3.97 -2.51
C MET A 97 -16.12 -4.31 -3.53
N ALA A 98 -16.50 -3.39 -4.41
CA ALA A 98 -17.44 -3.66 -5.50
C ALA A 98 -16.94 -4.78 -6.41
N VAL A 99 -15.65 -4.78 -6.77
CA VAL A 99 -15.03 -5.85 -7.57
C VAL A 99 -15.04 -7.19 -6.82
N VAL A 100 -14.63 -7.20 -5.55
CA VAL A 100 -14.62 -8.41 -4.69
C VAL A 100 -16.01 -9.03 -4.57
N MET A 101 -17.03 -8.19 -4.37
CA MET A 101 -18.40 -8.63 -4.15
C MET A 101 -19.21 -8.87 -5.43
N SER A 102 -18.68 -8.50 -6.60
CA SER A 102 -19.39 -8.60 -7.89
C SER A 102 -19.72 -10.03 -8.32
N ARG A 103 -19.00 -11.01 -7.77
CA ARG A 103 -19.05 -12.42 -8.17
C ARG A 103 -18.69 -12.70 -9.64
N GLN A 104 -18.22 -11.69 -10.37
CA GLN A 104 -17.78 -11.85 -11.76
C GLN A 104 -16.37 -12.46 -11.84
N PHE A 105 -15.59 -12.32 -10.75
CA PHE A 105 -14.21 -12.75 -10.67
C PHE A 105 -13.99 -13.73 -9.52
N ASP A 106 -13.14 -14.74 -9.74
CA ASP A 106 -12.57 -15.56 -8.69
C ASP A 106 -11.19 -15.04 -8.33
N LEU A 107 -11.09 -14.40 -7.14
CA LEU A 107 -9.89 -13.72 -6.68
C LEU A 107 -9.06 -14.53 -5.65
N ARG A 108 -9.44 -15.76 -5.33
CA ARG A 108 -8.84 -16.55 -4.26
C ARG A 108 -7.36 -16.86 -4.47
N LYS A 109 -6.91 -16.96 -5.72
CA LYS A 109 -5.50 -17.18 -6.08
C LYS A 109 -4.86 -15.97 -6.74
N THR A 110 -5.60 -14.87 -6.89
CA THR A 110 -5.19 -13.67 -7.60
C THR A 110 -4.08 -12.94 -6.84
N TYR A 111 -3.06 -12.51 -7.57
CA TYR A 111 -2.09 -11.53 -7.08
C TYR A 111 -2.61 -10.11 -7.30
N PHE A 112 -2.35 -9.24 -6.35
CA PHE A 112 -2.71 -7.82 -6.44
C PHE A 112 -1.43 -6.99 -6.51
N LEU A 113 -1.28 -6.19 -7.54
CA LEU A 113 -0.22 -5.19 -7.66
C LEU A 113 -0.82 -3.80 -7.49
N ILE A 114 -0.65 -3.20 -6.32
CA ILE A 114 -0.99 -1.80 -6.11
C ILE A 114 0.12 -0.98 -6.74
N ALA A 115 -0.20 -0.24 -7.80
CA ALA A 115 0.77 0.48 -8.61
C ALA A 115 0.34 1.93 -8.81
N GLY A 116 0.98 2.84 -8.09
CA GLY A 116 0.65 4.26 -8.13
C GLY A 116 1.85 5.17 -7.88
N ILE A 117 1.69 6.44 -8.19
CA ILE A 117 2.68 7.47 -7.88
C ILE A 117 2.64 7.85 -6.40
N ALA A 118 3.68 8.55 -5.93
CA ALA A 118 3.77 9.00 -4.54
C ALA A 118 4.69 10.21 -4.42
N GLY A 119 4.57 10.95 -3.31
CA GLY A 119 5.65 11.79 -2.82
C GLY A 119 6.78 10.94 -2.29
N ILE A 120 8.04 11.32 -2.53
CA ILE A 120 9.21 10.55 -2.10
C ILE A 120 10.12 11.34 -1.16
N ASP A 121 10.62 10.70 -0.10
CA ASP A 121 11.63 11.26 0.79
C ASP A 121 12.97 11.42 0.06
N PRO A 122 13.50 12.65 -0.08
CA PRO A 122 14.75 12.90 -0.77
C PRO A 122 15.99 12.23 -0.12
N ARG A 123 15.86 11.76 1.13
CA ARG A 123 16.93 10.99 1.78
C ARG A 123 16.90 9.50 1.43
N ARG A 124 15.86 9.03 0.76
CA ARG A 124 15.68 7.61 0.41
C ARG A 124 15.66 7.35 -1.08
N GLY A 125 15.13 8.29 -1.86
CA GLY A 125 15.02 8.18 -3.30
C GLY A 125 15.04 9.53 -4.01
N THR A 126 14.72 9.49 -5.29
CA THR A 126 14.57 10.67 -6.14
C THR A 126 13.31 10.52 -6.99
N THR A 127 12.90 11.61 -7.66
CA THR A 127 11.79 11.56 -8.61
C THR A 127 12.05 10.51 -9.70
N GLY A 128 11.03 9.71 -10.01
CA GLY A 128 11.12 8.57 -10.91
C GLY A 128 11.61 7.26 -10.27
N SER A 129 12.14 7.27 -9.02
CA SER A 129 12.52 6.03 -8.33
C SER A 129 11.30 5.18 -8.04
N ALA A 130 11.44 3.85 -8.19
CA ALA A 130 10.41 2.86 -7.96
C ALA A 130 10.64 2.13 -6.63
N ALA A 131 9.71 2.28 -5.69
CA ALA A 131 9.81 1.76 -4.32
C ALA A 131 8.85 0.59 -4.12
N TRP A 132 9.38 -0.57 -3.74
CA TRP A 132 8.61 -1.72 -3.26
C TRP A 132 8.47 -1.65 -1.74
N ALA A 133 7.24 -1.69 -1.25
CA ALA A 133 6.95 -1.56 0.17
C ALA A 133 6.91 -2.91 0.90
N ARG A 134 7.42 -2.93 2.14
CA ARG A 134 7.21 -4.01 3.12
C ARG A 134 6.09 -3.66 4.08
N TYR A 135 6.04 -2.42 4.53
CA TYR A 135 5.04 -1.92 5.46
C TYR A 135 4.18 -0.85 4.80
N LEU A 136 2.87 -0.94 5.01
CA LEU A 136 1.90 0.10 4.72
C LEU A 136 1.48 0.70 6.06
N VAL A 137 1.66 2.00 6.23
CA VAL A 137 1.41 2.68 7.50
C VAL A 137 0.38 3.78 7.27
N ASP A 138 -0.72 3.72 8.00
CA ASP A 138 -1.72 4.79 7.97
C ASP A 138 -1.15 6.07 8.58
N PHE A 139 -1.36 7.18 7.90
CA PHE A 139 -0.92 8.52 8.31
C PHE A 139 -2.12 9.48 8.46
N GLY A 140 -3.33 8.94 8.68
CA GLY A 140 -4.56 9.70 8.88
C GLY A 140 -5.23 9.39 10.22
N ILE A 141 -5.00 8.18 10.77
CA ILE A 141 -5.59 7.76 12.05
C ILE A 141 -4.73 8.31 13.20
N ALA A 142 -4.93 9.58 13.51
CA ALA A 142 -4.15 10.30 14.52
C ALA A 142 -4.96 11.44 15.13
N HIS A 143 -4.47 11.97 16.26
CA HIS A 143 -4.85 13.31 16.71
C HIS A 143 -4.03 14.35 15.99
N GLU A 144 -4.65 15.46 15.64
CA GLU A 144 -3.97 16.65 15.13
C GLU A 144 -4.42 17.86 15.92
N ILE A 145 -3.46 18.64 16.40
CA ILE A 145 -3.66 19.93 17.05
C ILE A 145 -3.02 21.01 16.19
N ASP A 146 -3.70 22.12 15.96
CA ASP A 146 -3.16 23.25 15.21
C ASP A 146 -1.80 23.66 15.79
N PRO A 147 -0.75 23.87 14.98
CA PRO A 147 0.58 24.24 15.48
C PRO A 147 0.61 25.47 16.37
N ARG A 148 -0.37 26.38 16.26
CA ARG A 148 -0.50 27.57 17.11
C ARG A 148 -1.04 27.27 18.51
N GLU A 149 -1.70 26.11 18.69
CA GLU A 149 -2.34 25.69 19.95
C GLU A 149 -1.63 24.51 20.62
N MET A 150 -0.61 23.95 19.95
CA MET A 150 0.12 22.80 20.49
C MET A 150 0.99 23.15 21.72
N PRO A 151 1.26 22.21 22.62
CA PRO A 151 2.12 22.41 23.77
C PRO A 151 3.54 22.88 23.36
N LYS A 152 4.11 23.77 24.18
CA LYS A 152 5.49 24.25 23.99
C LYS A 152 6.47 23.07 23.90
N GLY A 153 7.37 23.10 22.91
CA GLY A 153 8.39 22.05 22.72
C GLY A 153 8.00 20.93 21.79
N TRP A 154 6.75 20.82 21.39
CA TRP A 154 6.36 19.89 20.32
C TRP A 154 6.82 20.42 18.96
N ARG A 155 7.22 19.51 18.08
CA ARG A 155 7.61 19.87 16.70
C ARG A 155 6.43 19.93 15.74
N ALA A 156 5.39 19.14 16.03
CA ALA A 156 4.15 19.08 15.26
C ALA A 156 3.01 18.68 16.20
N GLY A 157 1.79 19.10 15.86
CA GLY A 157 0.58 18.74 16.61
C GLY A 157 0.05 17.34 16.30
N TYR A 158 0.82 16.46 15.66
CA TYR A 158 0.41 15.16 15.17
C TYR A 158 0.88 14.04 16.11
N PHE A 159 -0.07 13.22 16.63
CA PHE A 159 0.24 12.15 17.60
C PHE A 159 -0.82 11.05 17.61
N GLY A 160 -0.49 9.91 18.18
CA GLY A 160 -1.32 8.70 18.16
C GLY A 160 -2.65 8.85 18.91
N ILE A 161 -3.69 8.23 18.37
CA ILE A 161 -5.02 8.14 19.01
C ILE A 161 -4.87 7.57 20.43
N PHE A 162 -5.51 8.20 21.40
CA PHE A 162 -5.46 7.86 22.85
C PHE A 162 -4.06 7.89 23.46
N THR A 163 -3.07 8.51 22.83
CA THR A 163 -1.77 8.80 23.43
C THR A 163 -1.73 10.22 24.01
N LYS A 164 -0.68 10.53 24.77
CA LYS A 164 -0.53 11.85 25.41
C LYS A 164 0.34 12.82 24.60
N GLY A 165 0.90 12.37 23.47
CA GLY A 165 1.75 13.23 22.65
C GLY A 165 2.61 12.46 21.62
N PRO A 166 3.39 13.22 20.82
CA PRO A 166 4.23 12.66 19.78
C PRO A 166 5.21 11.59 20.27
N GLY A 167 5.49 10.60 19.41
CA GLY A 167 6.44 9.51 19.68
C GLY A 167 5.89 8.36 20.54
N GLN A 168 4.67 8.48 21.06
CA GLN A 168 4.02 7.36 21.75
C GLN A 168 3.27 6.49 20.74
N LYS A 169 3.45 5.17 20.83
CA LYS A 169 2.74 4.21 19.98
C LYS A 169 1.29 4.09 20.45
N PRO A 170 0.29 4.34 19.56
CA PRO A 170 -1.12 4.09 19.86
C PRO A 170 -1.41 2.59 19.93
N LYS A 171 -2.57 2.25 20.49
CA LYS A 171 -3.17 0.94 20.24
C LYS A 171 -3.54 0.87 18.75
N LEU A 172 -3.25 -0.27 18.13
CA LEU A 172 -3.59 -0.49 16.74
C LEU A 172 -4.95 -1.20 16.63
N ASP A 173 -6.03 -0.52 17.05
CA ASP A 173 -7.38 -1.08 17.18
C ASP A 173 -8.39 -0.58 16.14
N TYR A 174 -7.95 0.19 15.17
CA TYR A 174 -8.71 0.49 13.94
C TYR A 174 -8.52 -0.59 12.87
N TYR A 175 -7.57 -1.50 13.05
CA TYR A 175 -7.28 -2.65 12.16
C TYR A 175 -6.77 -2.29 10.76
N THR A 176 -6.44 -1.03 10.51
CA THR A 176 -5.92 -0.54 9.23
C THR A 176 -4.65 0.30 9.36
N GLU A 177 -4.13 0.46 10.58
CA GLU A 177 -3.00 1.36 10.85
C GLU A 177 -1.70 0.85 10.27
N VAL A 178 -1.46 -0.47 10.31
CA VAL A 178 -0.21 -1.08 9.82
C VAL A 178 -0.50 -2.41 9.18
N PHE A 179 0.01 -2.61 7.98
CA PHE A 179 0.09 -3.91 7.34
C PHE A 179 1.54 -4.25 7.01
N GLN A 180 1.93 -5.48 7.28
CA GLN A 180 3.17 -6.06 6.78
C GLN A 180 2.85 -6.99 5.62
N LEU A 181 3.46 -6.72 4.46
CA LEU A 181 3.30 -7.52 3.26
C LEU A 181 4.15 -8.80 3.31
N ASP A 182 3.84 -9.74 2.42
CA ASP A 182 4.59 -11.00 2.31
C ASP A 182 6.03 -10.73 1.87
N GLU A 183 6.99 -11.20 2.66
CA GLU A 183 8.41 -10.96 2.42
C GLU A 183 8.93 -11.70 1.17
N ALA A 184 8.44 -12.92 0.92
CA ALA A 184 8.87 -13.69 -0.25
C ALA A 184 8.43 -13.00 -1.54
N LEU A 185 7.19 -12.49 -1.59
CA LEU A 185 6.69 -11.73 -2.73
C LEU A 185 7.45 -10.41 -2.92
N LEU A 186 7.74 -9.68 -1.84
CA LEU A 186 8.53 -8.46 -1.88
C LEU A 186 9.93 -8.73 -2.45
N GLN A 187 10.64 -9.73 -1.94
CA GLN A 187 11.99 -10.04 -2.40
C GLN A 187 12.00 -10.51 -3.85
N LYS A 188 10.98 -11.27 -4.27
CA LYS A 188 10.82 -11.68 -5.67
C LYS A 188 10.58 -10.48 -6.58
N ALA A 189 9.69 -9.55 -6.21
CA ALA A 189 9.44 -8.33 -6.96
C ALA A 189 10.70 -7.46 -7.11
N LEU A 190 11.45 -7.29 -6.02
CA LEU A 190 12.74 -6.59 -6.02
C LEU A 190 13.76 -7.26 -6.94
N ALA A 191 13.91 -8.58 -6.85
CA ALA A 191 14.86 -9.33 -7.68
C ALA A 191 14.56 -9.19 -9.17
N LEU A 192 13.28 -9.36 -9.54
CA LEU A 192 12.82 -9.27 -10.93
C LEU A 192 12.96 -7.85 -11.51
N SER A 193 12.76 -6.82 -10.68
CA SER A 193 12.81 -5.41 -11.13
C SER A 193 14.17 -4.73 -10.96
N ARG A 194 15.14 -5.37 -10.31
CA ARG A 194 16.45 -4.77 -9.97
C ARG A 194 17.18 -4.16 -11.18
N SER A 195 17.08 -4.79 -12.34
CA SER A 195 17.71 -4.35 -13.59
C SER A 195 16.80 -3.52 -14.49
N ALA A 196 15.61 -3.14 -14.00
CA ALA A 196 14.68 -2.33 -14.78
C ALA A 196 15.31 -0.98 -15.12
N LYS A 197 15.24 -0.63 -16.41
CA LYS A 197 15.70 0.67 -16.91
C LYS A 197 14.61 1.70 -16.65
N LEU A 198 14.78 2.47 -15.60
CA LEU A 198 13.84 3.55 -15.28
C LEU A 198 14.11 4.78 -16.16
N GLU A 199 13.04 5.42 -16.58
CA GLU A 199 13.12 6.69 -17.32
C GLU A 199 13.61 7.82 -16.43
N ASP A 200 14.32 8.76 -17.04
CA ASP A 200 14.75 10.02 -16.45
C ASP A 200 14.57 11.15 -17.46
N SER A 201 14.53 12.40 -17.00
CA SER A 201 14.34 13.55 -17.89
C SER A 201 15.24 14.72 -17.53
N ALA A 202 15.53 15.57 -18.51
CA ALA A 202 16.30 16.80 -18.31
C ALA A 202 15.62 17.72 -17.28
N ALA A 203 14.28 17.78 -17.27
CA ALA A 203 13.52 18.58 -16.30
C ALA A 203 13.71 18.06 -14.87
N ALA A 204 13.53 16.74 -14.65
CA ALA A 204 13.74 16.12 -13.35
C ALA A 204 15.20 16.24 -12.89
N MET A 205 16.17 16.00 -13.79
CA MET A 205 17.59 16.20 -13.50
C MET A 205 17.91 17.63 -13.06
N LYS A 206 17.34 18.64 -13.74
CA LYS A 206 17.50 20.05 -13.38
C LYS A 206 16.90 20.34 -12.00
N TYR A 207 15.69 19.87 -11.74
CA TYR A 207 15.00 20.13 -10.48
C TYR A 207 15.72 19.51 -9.28
N ARG A 208 16.09 18.23 -9.35
CA ARG A 208 16.72 17.49 -8.24
C ARG A 208 18.14 17.96 -7.89
N LYS A 209 18.83 18.71 -8.77
CA LYS A 209 20.11 19.37 -8.45
C LYS A 209 20.01 20.38 -7.31
N ARG A 210 18.81 20.84 -6.98
CA ARG A 210 18.55 21.71 -5.81
C ARG A 210 18.77 20.97 -4.48
N TYR A 211 18.78 19.63 -4.50
CA TYR A 211 19.06 18.80 -3.32
C TYR A 211 20.55 18.44 -3.33
N PRO A 212 21.37 18.99 -2.39
CA PRO A 212 22.83 18.87 -2.44
C PRO A 212 23.36 17.52 -1.92
N TYR A 213 22.53 16.46 -1.92
CA TYR A 213 22.88 15.17 -1.35
C TYR A 213 22.25 13.99 -2.11
N ALA A 214 22.93 12.84 -2.03
CA ALA A 214 22.40 11.57 -2.49
C ALA A 214 21.34 11.01 -1.50
N PRO A 215 20.36 10.26 -1.98
CA PRO A 215 20.12 9.87 -3.38
C PRO A 215 19.29 10.91 -4.17
N ALA A 216 18.82 11.98 -3.54
CA ALA A 216 17.90 12.94 -4.16
C ALA A 216 18.41 13.50 -5.50
N ASN A 217 19.70 13.79 -5.62
CA ASN A 217 20.32 14.36 -6.82
C ASN A 217 20.84 13.31 -7.83
N GLN A 218 20.58 12.03 -7.57
CA GLN A 218 21.01 10.92 -8.44
C GLN A 218 19.91 10.48 -9.41
N ALA A 219 20.25 9.64 -10.36
CA ALA A 219 19.28 9.01 -11.26
C ALA A 219 18.27 8.11 -10.51
N PRO A 220 17.04 7.95 -11.01
CA PRO A 220 16.06 7.07 -10.42
C PRO A 220 16.52 5.61 -10.41
N ARG A 221 16.09 4.86 -9.38
CA ARG A 221 16.44 3.45 -9.21
C ARG A 221 15.31 2.70 -8.52
N VAL A 222 15.33 1.37 -8.65
CA VAL A 222 14.46 0.50 -7.86
C VAL A 222 15.01 0.41 -6.45
N ILE A 223 14.15 0.61 -5.46
CA ILE A 223 14.50 0.60 -4.04
C ILE A 223 13.46 -0.16 -3.23
N GLN A 224 13.86 -0.58 -2.02
CA GLN A 224 12.93 -1.08 -1.03
C GLN A 224 12.77 -0.04 0.08
N CYS A 225 11.55 0.38 0.34
CA CYS A 225 11.20 1.22 1.49
C CYS A 225 9.69 1.32 1.64
N ASP A 226 9.23 1.81 2.79
CA ASP A 226 7.85 1.72 3.21
C ASP A 226 7.05 2.99 2.89
N THR A 227 5.74 2.86 2.90
CA THR A 227 4.83 3.91 2.47
C THR A 227 3.87 4.34 3.57
N ALA A 228 3.60 5.64 3.64
CA ALA A 228 2.61 6.24 4.53
C ALA A 228 1.39 6.68 3.73
N ALA A 229 0.19 6.21 4.13
CA ALA A 229 -1.08 6.43 3.46
C ALA A 229 -1.97 7.40 4.23
N GLY A 230 -2.55 8.38 3.56
CA GLY A 230 -3.53 9.29 4.16
C GLY A 230 -4.12 10.24 3.14
N ASP A 231 -5.40 10.57 3.24
CA ASP A 231 -6.09 11.42 2.27
C ASP A 231 -5.55 12.85 2.22
N THR A 232 -4.90 13.32 3.29
CA THR A 232 -4.25 14.62 3.30
C THR A 232 -2.96 14.60 2.50
N TRP A 233 -2.87 15.40 1.45
CA TRP A 233 -1.59 15.67 0.77
C TRP A 233 -0.80 16.67 1.59
N TRP A 234 0.06 16.17 2.43
CA TRP A 234 0.97 16.97 3.24
C TRP A 234 2.31 17.19 2.54
N HIS A 235 3.03 18.25 2.93
CA HIS A 235 4.33 18.58 2.38
C HIS A 235 5.17 19.38 3.39
N GLY A 236 6.46 19.08 3.47
CA GLY A 236 7.39 19.89 4.26
C GLY A 236 8.36 19.10 5.15
N HIS A 237 9.38 19.81 5.66
CA HIS A 237 10.43 19.18 6.48
C HIS A 237 9.90 18.64 7.81
N ILE A 238 8.99 19.37 8.45
CA ILE A 238 8.44 18.98 9.76
C ILE A 238 7.56 17.75 9.59
N LEU A 239 6.57 17.81 8.70
CA LEU A 239 5.67 16.69 8.46
C LEU A 239 6.39 15.47 7.89
N GLY A 240 7.39 15.66 7.02
CA GLY A 240 8.24 14.58 6.56
C GLY A 240 9.08 13.93 7.65
N GLN A 241 9.48 14.67 8.70
CA GLN A 241 10.12 14.04 9.87
C GLN A 241 9.10 13.31 10.72
N VAL A 242 7.88 13.87 10.87
CA VAL A 242 6.77 13.18 11.55
C VAL A 242 6.47 11.85 10.86
N ALA A 243 6.40 11.81 9.52
CA ALA A 243 6.15 10.57 8.78
C ALA A 243 7.22 9.50 9.01
N ARG A 244 8.50 9.89 9.09
CA ARG A 244 9.60 8.96 9.45
C ARG A 244 9.43 8.41 10.87
N ASP A 245 9.20 9.29 11.83
CA ASP A 245 9.07 8.91 13.25
C ASP A 245 7.81 8.08 13.47
N TRP A 246 6.72 8.43 12.78
CA TRP A 246 5.45 7.71 12.79
C TRP A 246 5.60 6.28 12.26
N THR A 247 6.16 6.14 11.06
CA THR A 247 6.43 4.81 10.47
C THR A 247 7.29 3.96 11.40
N LYS A 248 8.37 4.52 11.95
CA LYS A 248 9.23 3.83 12.89
C LYS A 248 8.47 3.42 14.15
N THR A 249 7.65 4.31 14.72
CA THR A 249 6.88 4.04 15.93
C THR A 249 5.84 2.95 15.73
N LEU A 250 5.07 3.01 14.64
CA LEU A 250 3.99 2.04 14.40
C LEU A 250 4.52 0.66 14.03
N THR A 251 5.69 0.57 13.41
CA THR A 251 6.31 -0.69 12.98
C THR A 251 7.35 -1.26 13.96
N ASP A 252 7.41 -0.76 15.20
CA ASP A 252 8.40 -1.17 16.21
C ASP A 252 9.85 -1.05 15.71
N GLY A 253 10.13 0.03 14.98
CA GLY A 253 11.46 0.33 14.44
C GLY A 253 11.85 -0.41 13.17
N LYS A 254 10.99 -1.30 12.64
CA LYS A 254 11.31 -2.14 11.46
C LYS A 254 11.05 -1.45 10.13
N GLY A 255 10.06 -0.55 10.07
CA GLY A 255 9.71 0.19 8.87
C GLY A 255 10.65 1.35 8.57
N VAL A 256 10.86 1.60 7.29
CA VAL A 256 11.70 2.68 6.76
C VAL A 256 10.87 3.53 5.81
N TYR A 257 10.30 4.61 6.33
CA TYR A 257 9.51 5.55 5.53
C TYR A 257 10.28 6.08 4.32
N CYS A 258 9.61 6.17 3.19
CA CYS A 258 10.16 6.67 1.94
C CYS A 258 9.11 7.30 1.03
N THR A 259 7.90 6.74 0.96
CA THR A 259 6.85 7.27 0.08
C THR A 259 5.58 7.63 0.84
N THR A 260 4.82 8.58 0.30
CA THR A 260 3.51 8.96 0.83
C THR A 260 2.49 9.04 -0.30
N GLN A 261 1.29 8.53 -0.04
CA GLN A 261 0.18 8.40 -0.98
C GLN A 261 -1.17 8.29 -0.22
N GLN A 262 -2.27 8.03 -0.92
CA GLN A 262 -3.61 8.20 -0.36
C GLN A 262 -4.45 6.92 -0.31
N GLU A 263 -3.90 5.70 -0.61
CA GLU A 263 -4.78 4.54 -0.85
C GLU A 263 -4.37 3.21 -0.21
N ASP A 264 -3.06 2.96 0.02
CA ASP A 264 -2.56 1.61 0.27
C ASP A 264 -3.20 0.92 1.47
N ASN A 265 -3.38 1.63 2.58
CA ASN A 265 -3.97 1.04 3.78
C ASN A 265 -5.45 0.69 3.58
N ALA A 266 -6.20 1.52 2.85
CA ALA A 266 -7.60 1.22 2.51
C ALA A 266 -7.70 0.03 1.55
N THR A 267 -6.82 -0.03 0.54
CA THR A 267 -6.74 -1.18 -0.40
C THR A 267 -6.48 -2.48 0.36
N MET A 268 -5.44 -2.47 1.20
CA MET A 268 -5.09 -3.66 1.99
C MET A 268 -6.20 -4.03 2.98
N GLY A 269 -6.86 -3.04 3.58
CA GLY A 269 -8.01 -3.26 4.46
C GLY A 269 -9.17 -4.01 3.78
N VAL A 270 -9.44 -3.73 2.50
CA VAL A 270 -10.41 -4.50 1.71
C VAL A 270 -9.92 -5.92 1.47
N ILE A 271 -8.66 -6.09 1.05
CA ILE A 271 -8.11 -7.42 0.73
C ILE A 271 -8.07 -8.33 1.97
N VAL A 272 -7.72 -7.79 3.14
CA VAL A 272 -7.74 -8.56 4.40
C VAL A 272 -9.15 -9.02 4.74
N ARG A 273 -10.18 -8.16 4.57
CA ARG A 273 -11.58 -8.55 4.76
C ARG A 273 -12.04 -9.59 3.75
N ALA A 274 -11.64 -9.43 2.49
CA ALA A 274 -11.91 -10.42 1.44
C ALA A 274 -11.25 -11.78 1.75
N ALA A 275 -10.01 -11.76 2.25
CA ALA A 275 -9.29 -12.97 2.66
C ALA A 275 -9.96 -13.66 3.85
N ALA A 276 -10.41 -12.90 4.85
CA ALA A 276 -11.17 -13.45 5.99
C ALA A 276 -12.49 -14.10 5.56
N ALA A 277 -13.07 -13.63 4.45
CA ALA A 277 -14.28 -14.22 3.83
C ALA A 277 -13.96 -15.35 2.82
N GLY A 278 -12.70 -15.75 2.64
CA GLY A 278 -12.29 -16.79 1.68
C GLY A 278 -12.39 -16.36 0.20
N LEU A 279 -12.46 -15.03 -0.06
CA LEU A 279 -12.63 -14.47 -1.41
C LEU A 279 -11.31 -14.02 -2.06
N ALA A 280 -10.24 -13.88 -1.27
CA ALA A 280 -8.90 -13.48 -1.72
C ALA A 280 -7.83 -14.08 -0.81
N ASP A 281 -6.55 -13.81 -1.11
CA ASP A 281 -5.41 -14.15 -0.26
C ASP A 281 -4.59 -12.89 0.02
N SER A 282 -4.56 -12.46 1.27
CA SER A 282 -3.85 -11.25 1.71
C SER A 282 -2.31 -11.35 1.62
N LYS A 283 -1.76 -12.55 1.43
CA LYS A 283 -0.33 -12.75 1.18
C LYS A 283 0.08 -12.51 -0.28
N ARG A 284 -0.88 -12.33 -1.18
CA ARG A 284 -0.66 -12.14 -2.61
C ARG A 284 -0.72 -10.67 -3.03
N VAL A 285 -0.26 -9.78 -2.18
CA VAL A 285 -0.26 -8.33 -2.42
C VAL A 285 1.15 -7.79 -2.50
N ALA A 286 1.45 -7.09 -3.60
CA ALA A 286 2.67 -6.32 -3.77
C ALA A 286 2.31 -4.83 -3.96
N VAL A 287 3.11 -3.94 -3.40
CA VAL A 287 2.91 -2.48 -3.50
C VAL A 287 4.13 -1.84 -4.12
N LEU A 288 3.90 -1.16 -5.23
CA LEU A 288 4.87 -0.40 -6.00
C LEU A 288 4.46 1.06 -6.03
N ARG A 289 5.30 1.93 -5.48
CA ARG A 289 5.10 3.38 -5.55
C ARG A 289 6.28 4.05 -6.25
N THR A 290 5.99 4.99 -7.15
CA THR A 290 7.02 5.73 -7.89
C THR A 290 7.00 7.20 -7.54
N GLY A 291 8.17 7.80 -7.34
CA GLY A 291 8.29 9.17 -6.87
C GLY A 291 7.91 10.22 -7.92
N ALA A 292 6.76 10.86 -7.78
CA ALA A 292 6.30 11.93 -8.67
C ALA A 292 6.83 13.32 -8.26
N ASN A 293 7.00 13.53 -6.97
CA ASN A 293 7.55 14.75 -6.37
C ASN A 293 8.29 14.38 -5.08
N PHE A 294 9.12 15.28 -4.59
CA PHE A 294 9.65 15.13 -3.23
C PHE A 294 8.56 15.50 -2.20
N ASP A 295 8.55 14.84 -1.05
CA ASP A 295 7.62 15.11 0.05
C ASP A 295 7.97 16.38 0.85
N ARG A 296 9.07 17.03 0.53
CA ARG A 296 9.59 18.22 1.21
C ARG A 296 10.43 19.08 0.28
N PRO A 297 10.56 20.39 0.58
CA PRO A 297 11.29 21.33 -0.26
C PRO A 297 12.81 21.05 -0.29
N ALA A 298 13.45 21.53 -1.34
CA ALA A 298 14.89 21.72 -1.36
C ALA A 298 15.30 22.82 -0.34
N PRO A 299 16.59 22.87 0.08
CA PRO A 299 17.05 23.86 1.06
C PRO A 299 16.79 25.32 0.69
N ASP A 300 16.71 25.63 -0.60
CA ASP A 300 16.49 26.96 -1.16
C ASP A 300 15.02 27.27 -1.47
N GLN A 301 14.07 26.41 -1.02
CA GLN A 301 12.64 26.55 -1.27
C GLN A 301 11.82 26.61 0.01
N SER A 302 10.71 27.36 -0.01
CA SER A 302 9.65 27.20 0.97
C SER A 302 8.80 25.93 0.68
N ALA A 303 8.12 25.40 1.69
CA ALA A 303 7.20 24.28 1.50
C ALA A 303 6.08 24.63 0.50
N TYR A 304 5.56 25.86 0.58
CA TYR A 304 4.54 26.34 -0.36
C TYR A 304 5.05 26.38 -1.81
N ALA A 305 6.24 26.94 -2.06
CA ALA A 305 6.80 26.97 -3.40
C ALA A 305 7.13 25.57 -3.93
N SER A 306 7.50 24.64 -3.05
CA SER A 306 7.88 23.29 -3.43
C SER A 306 6.66 22.41 -3.78
N ILE A 307 5.54 22.51 -3.04
CA ILE A 307 4.34 21.73 -3.33
C ILE A 307 3.73 22.08 -4.69
N HIS A 308 3.94 23.32 -5.16
CA HIS A 308 3.46 23.80 -6.46
C HIS A 308 4.51 23.71 -7.56
N ALA A 309 5.70 23.17 -7.28
CA ALA A 309 6.79 23.15 -8.24
C ALA A 309 6.62 22.05 -9.28
N GLU A 310 6.85 22.40 -10.55
CA GLU A 310 6.96 21.41 -11.62
C GLU A 310 8.32 20.71 -11.52
N SER A 311 8.35 19.59 -10.80
CA SER A 311 9.58 18.80 -10.58
C SER A 311 10.03 18.00 -11.81
N GLY A 312 9.19 17.86 -12.84
CA GLY A 312 9.41 16.95 -13.96
C GLY A 312 9.29 15.47 -13.59
N GLY A 313 8.92 15.16 -12.35
CA GLY A 313 8.84 13.78 -11.86
C GLY A 313 7.54 13.04 -12.22
N PHE A 314 6.45 13.75 -12.46
CA PHE A 314 5.15 13.13 -12.72
C PHE A 314 5.14 12.23 -13.97
N PRO A 315 5.58 12.65 -15.18
CA PRO A 315 5.63 11.77 -16.34
C PRO A 315 6.55 10.56 -16.15
N LEU A 316 7.69 10.77 -15.45
CA LEU A 316 8.63 9.69 -15.17
C LEU A 316 8.03 8.65 -14.21
N SER A 317 7.32 9.11 -13.19
CA SER A 317 6.75 8.22 -12.20
C SER A 317 5.69 7.32 -12.80
N THR A 318 4.81 7.86 -13.65
CA THR A 318 3.78 7.05 -14.32
C THR A 318 4.40 6.01 -15.28
N ALA A 319 5.41 6.39 -16.08
CA ALA A 319 6.12 5.45 -16.97
C ALA A 319 6.86 4.37 -16.17
N ASN A 320 7.52 4.77 -15.08
CA ASN A 320 8.33 3.85 -14.26
C ASN A 320 7.51 2.85 -13.45
N LEU A 321 6.19 3.05 -13.29
CA LEU A 321 5.30 2.02 -12.78
C LEU A 321 5.34 0.77 -13.67
N LEU A 322 5.24 0.96 -14.97
CA LEU A 322 5.34 -0.14 -15.95
C LEU A 322 6.75 -0.75 -15.95
N HIS A 323 7.80 0.08 -16.04
CA HIS A 323 9.17 -0.42 -16.12
C HIS A 323 9.59 -1.26 -14.92
N ALA A 324 9.18 -0.87 -13.73
CA ALA A 324 9.49 -1.61 -12.50
C ALA A 324 8.51 -2.75 -12.20
N GLY A 325 7.23 -2.59 -12.53
CA GLY A 325 6.21 -3.56 -12.17
C GLY A 325 6.02 -4.68 -13.20
N LYS A 326 6.22 -4.39 -14.50
CA LYS A 326 6.01 -5.37 -15.57
C LYS A 326 6.83 -6.67 -15.43
N PRO A 327 8.09 -6.66 -14.97
CA PRO A 327 8.82 -7.90 -14.76
C PRO A 327 8.14 -8.87 -13.79
N LEU A 328 7.49 -8.37 -12.73
CA LEU A 328 6.70 -9.21 -11.82
C LEU A 328 5.43 -9.74 -12.51
N VAL A 329 4.71 -8.87 -13.24
CA VAL A 329 3.50 -9.26 -13.99
C VAL A 329 3.84 -10.37 -15.00
N ASP A 330 4.89 -10.19 -15.78
CA ASP A 330 5.32 -11.16 -16.79
C ASP A 330 5.73 -12.50 -16.16
N ASP A 331 6.41 -12.49 -15.02
CA ASP A 331 6.83 -13.73 -14.36
C ASP A 331 5.62 -14.48 -13.78
N ILE A 332 4.67 -13.78 -13.17
CA ILE A 332 3.41 -14.38 -12.67
C ILE A 332 2.65 -15.04 -13.83
N VAL A 333 2.50 -14.36 -14.97
CA VAL A 333 1.75 -14.86 -16.10
C VAL A 333 2.44 -16.09 -16.72
N ARG A 334 3.73 -15.98 -17.01
CA ARG A 334 4.49 -17.05 -17.68
C ARG A 334 4.66 -18.31 -16.83
N ARG A 335 4.78 -18.15 -15.53
CA ARG A 335 5.02 -19.26 -14.59
C ARG A 335 3.82 -19.52 -13.71
N TRP A 336 2.61 -19.27 -14.20
CA TRP A 336 1.38 -19.36 -13.41
C TRP A 336 1.22 -20.70 -12.66
N GLU A 337 1.62 -21.81 -13.28
CA GLU A 337 1.56 -23.13 -12.66
C GLU A 337 2.32 -23.20 -11.31
N LEU A 338 3.36 -22.40 -11.16
CA LEU A 338 4.09 -22.27 -9.89
C LEU A 338 3.44 -21.21 -8.99
N TRP A 339 3.14 -20.03 -9.56
CA TRP A 339 2.60 -18.91 -8.82
C TRP A 339 1.22 -19.16 -8.21
N GLN A 340 0.37 -19.98 -8.84
CA GLN A 340 -0.94 -20.31 -8.26
C GLN A 340 -0.84 -21.06 -6.93
N ALA A 341 0.26 -21.76 -6.66
CA ALA A 341 0.52 -22.44 -5.39
C ALA A 341 1.15 -21.54 -4.31
N GLY A 342 1.72 -20.41 -4.70
CA GLY A 342 2.43 -19.46 -3.85
C GLY A 342 3.57 -18.78 -4.60
N VAL A 343 4.38 -17.97 -3.90
CA VAL A 343 5.57 -17.35 -4.48
C VAL A 343 6.60 -18.44 -4.78
N PRO A 344 7.03 -18.61 -6.05
CA PRO A 344 8.00 -19.63 -6.38
C PRO A 344 9.36 -19.39 -5.70
N ALA A 345 9.95 -20.43 -5.11
CA ALA A 345 11.37 -20.44 -4.81
C ALA A 345 12.17 -20.35 -6.12
N ASP A 346 13.34 -19.71 -6.10
CA ASP A 346 14.21 -19.61 -7.27
C ASP A 346 14.83 -20.95 -7.63
#